data_0258691f710c6ce80e52a35a8f761fc8
#
_entry.id   0258691f710c6ce80e52a35a8f761fc8
#
_cell.length_a   1.000
_cell.length_b   1.000
_cell.length_c   1.000
_cell.angle_alpha   90.00
_cell.angle_beta   90.00
_cell.angle_gamma   90.00
#
_symmetry.space_group_name_H-M   'P 1'
#
loop_
_entity.id
_entity.type
_entity.pdbx_description
1 polymer ?
#
loop_
_entity_poly.entity_id
_entity_poly.type
_entity_poly.pdbx_seq_one_letter_code
_entity_poly.pdbx_strand_id
1 'polypeptide(L)'
;MKLDYMKLDYMKLDYMKLDYMKLDYMKMACDLASESVQKGGGPFGAVIVNDDGNIIGEAHNMVAINNDPTAHAEVMCIRNACQNAGRFNLEDCTIYTSCEPCPMCLGAIYWSRIKKIYYGNTRHDAKECGFDDSFIYNEFAVDVNKRVIPMVRMGENYAKESFAKWCNKDDKIHY
;
A
#
# COMPACT_ATOMS: atom_id res chain seq x y z
N MET A 1 -3.20 -13.07 -44.84
CA MET A 1 -1.86 -13.08 -44.24
C MET A 1 -1.35 -11.67 -43.86
N LYS A 2 -1.56 -10.60 -44.62
CA LYS A 2 -1.16 -9.23 -44.25
C LYS A 2 -1.89 -8.62 -43.03
N LEU A 3 -3.14 -9.01 -42.74
CA LEU A 3 -3.91 -8.50 -41.61
C LEU A 3 -3.40 -8.98 -40.24
N ASP A 4 -2.77 -10.14 -40.16
CA ASP A 4 -2.27 -10.70 -38.88
C ASP A 4 -1.00 -9.99 -38.38
N TYR A 5 -0.12 -9.58 -39.27
CA TYR A 5 1.10 -8.86 -38.91
C TYR A 5 0.81 -7.44 -38.39
N MET A 6 -0.13 -6.73 -38.99
CA MET A 6 -0.54 -5.41 -38.52
C MET A 6 -1.18 -5.48 -37.11
N LYS A 7 -1.99 -6.49 -36.84
CA LYS A 7 -2.62 -6.68 -35.54
C LYS A 7 -1.58 -7.00 -34.44
N LEU A 8 -0.54 -7.80 -34.77
CA LEU A 8 0.59 -8.07 -33.88
C LEU A 8 1.43 -6.82 -33.60
N ASP A 9 1.64 -5.95 -34.58
CA ASP A 9 2.40 -4.71 -34.39
C ASP A 9 1.63 -3.69 -33.55
N TYR A 10 0.32 -3.55 -33.73
CA TYR A 10 -0.53 -2.72 -32.85
C TYR A 10 -0.54 -3.25 -31.42
N MET A 11 -0.66 -4.56 -31.21
CA MET A 11 -0.58 -5.16 -29.87
C MET A 11 0.77 -4.90 -29.19
N LYS A 12 1.89 -5.00 -29.91
CA LYS A 12 3.22 -4.69 -29.38
C LYS A 12 3.36 -3.22 -28.99
N LEU A 13 2.84 -2.31 -29.79
CA LEU A 13 2.83 -0.86 -29.51
C LEU A 13 2.00 -0.56 -28.25
N ASP A 14 0.85 -1.21 -28.08
CA ASP A 14 0.01 -1.03 -26.91
C ASP A 14 0.68 -1.58 -25.64
N TYR A 15 1.35 -2.75 -25.71
CA TYR A 15 2.14 -3.29 -24.60
C TYR A 15 3.31 -2.38 -24.22
N MET A 16 4.05 -1.87 -25.21
CA MET A 16 5.15 -0.93 -24.95
C MET A 16 4.65 0.35 -24.30
N LYS A 17 3.54 0.93 -24.78
CA LYS A 17 2.91 2.13 -24.20
C LYS A 17 2.48 1.89 -22.75
N LEU A 18 1.89 0.72 -22.46
CA LEU A 18 1.49 0.34 -21.11
C LEU A 18 2.68 0.20 -20.18
N ASP A 19 3.80 -0.33 -20.64
CA ASP A 19 5.02 -0.47 -19.84
C ASP A 19 5.70 0.89 -19.58
N TYR A 20 5.68 1.82 -20.52
CA TYR A 20 6.13 3.19 -20.31
C TYR A 20 5.29 3.90 -19.25
N MET A 21 3.96 3.79 -19.30
CA MET A 21 3.08 4.39 -18.30
C MET A 21 3.37 3.83 -16.88
N LYS A 22 3.66 2.54 -16.74
CA LYS A 22 4.03 1.94 -15.45
C LYS A 22 5.34 2.51 -14.91
N LEU A 23 6.32 2.75 -15.79
CA LEU A 23 7.59 3.38 -15.42
C LEU A 23 7.37 4.84 -14.99
N ASP A 24 6.45 5.57 -15.61
CA ASP A 24 6.11 6.94 -15.23
C ASP A 24 5.50 6.98 -13.82
N TYR A 25 4.56 6.07 -13.48
CA TYR A 25 3.97 5.99 -12.12
C TYR A 25 5.03 5.62 -11.08
N MET A 26 5.94 4.70 -11.40
CA MET A 26 7.06 4.36 -10.51
C MET A 26 7.99 5.55 -10.30
N LYS A 27 8.30 6.29 -11.38
CA LYS A 27 9.09 7.51 -11.28
C LYS A 27 8.42 8.54 -10.36
N MET A 28 7.11 8.75 -10.49
CA MET A 28 6.36 9.65 -9.61
C MET A 28 6.46 9.21 -8.13
N ALA A 29 6.33 7.93 -7.83
CA ALA A 29 6.50 7.42 -6.47
C ALA A 29 7.92 7.70 -5.93
N CYS A 30 8.96 7.56 -6.77
CA CYS A 30 10.34 7.88 -6.41
C CYS A 30 10.59 9.40 -6.27
N ASP A 31 9.95 10.23 -7.10
CA ASP A 31 10.02 11.69 -6.98
C ASP A 31 9.38 12.15 -5.66
N LEU A 32 8.23 11.60 -5.28
CA LEU A 32 7.58 11.83 -3.98
C LEU A 32 8.46 11.39 -2.80
N ALA A 33 9.17 10.27 -2.94
CA ALA A 33 10.13 9.82 -1.93
C ALA A 33 11.28 10.82 -1.75
N SER A 34 11.80 11.36 -2.86
CA SER A 34 12.85 12.38 -2.85
C SER A 34 12.37 13.70 -2.24
N GLU A 35 11.14 14.11 -2.56
CA GLU A 35 10.49 15.28 -1.97
C GLU A 35 10.30 15.12 -0.45
N SER A 36 9.91 13.91 -0.01
CA SER A 36 9.78 13.58 1.41
C SER A 36 11.07 13.87 2.19
N VAL A 37 12.21 13.42 1.66
CA VAL A 37 13.53 13.67 2.28
C VAL A 37 13.80 15.17 2.42
N GLN A 38 13.51 15.96 1.38
CA GLN A 38 13.69 17.42 1.41
C GLN A 38 12.81 18.10 2.47
N LYS A 39 11.65 17.52 2.77
CA LYS A 39 10.69 18.00 3.78
C LYS A 39 10.93 17.44 5.18
N GLY A 40 11.98 16.63 5.39
CA GLY A 40 12.33 16.03 6.68
C GLY A 40 11.59 14.73 6.99
N GLY A 41 10.97 14.10 5.98
CA GLY A 41 10.39 12.75 6.07
C GLY A 41 11.37 11.66 5.64
N GLY A 42 10.95 10.40 5.76
CA GLY A 42 11.70 9.24 5.26
C GLY A 42 11.64 9.13 3.72
N PRO A 43 12.56 8.38 3.08
CA PRO A 43 12.71 8.29 1.61
C PRO A 43 11.66 7.36 0.97
N PHE A 44 10.39 7.61 1.25
CA PHE A 44 9.29 6.76 0.79
C PHE A 44 8.19 7.58 0.14
N GLY A 45 7.70 7.10 -1.02
CA GLY A 45 6.62 7.68 -1.78
C GLY A 45 5.76 6.61 -2.42
N ALA A 46 4.48 6.90 -2.64
CA ALA A 46 3.54 5.97 -3.22
C ALA A 46 2.51 6.68 -4.12
N VAL A 47 2.05 5.96 -5.15
CA VAL A 47 1.00 6.38 -6.10
C VAL A 47 0.03 5.24 -6.30
N ILE A 48 -1.29 5.52 -6.28
CA ILE A 48 -2.34 4.55 -6.59
C ILE A 48 -3.05 4.98 -7.87
N VAL A 49 -3.18 4.03 -8.80
CA VAL A 49 -3.76 4.22 -10.12
C VAL A 49 -4.90 3.21 -10.33
N ASN A 50 -6.03 3.66 -10.85
CA ASN A 50 -7.15 2.78 -11.21
C ASN A 50 -6.96 2.14 -12.59
N ASP A 51 -7.87 1.23 -12.99
CA ASP A 51 -7.80 0.52 -14.27
C ASP A 51 -7.90 1.42 -15.50
N ASP A 52 -8.48 2.62 -15.36
CA ASP A 52 -8.57 3.62 -16.42
C ASP A 52 -7.25 4.41 -16.59
N GLY A 53 -6.23 4.16 -15.74
CA GLY A 53 -4.96 4.88 -15.75
C GLY A 53 -5.00 6.21 -15.00
N ASN A 54 -6.06 6.49 -14.25
CA ASN A 54 -6.16 7.72 -13.47
C ASN A 54 -5.47 7.54 -12.11
N ILE A 55 -4.65 8.50 -11.73
CA ILE A 55 -4.08 8.59 -10.38
C ILE A 55 -5.20 9.02 -9.43
N ILE A 56 -5.52 8.18 -8.45
CA ILE A 56 -6.55 8.45 -7.45
C ILE A 56 -5.98 8.73 -6.07
N GLY A 57 -4.70 8.47 -5.86
CA GLY A 57 -3.98 8.78 -4.62
C GLY A 57 -2.49 8.88 -4.84
N GLU A 58 -1.87 9.81 -4.14
CA GLU A 58 -0.42 9.98 -4.08
C GLU A 58 -0.05 10.46 -2.68
N ALA A 59 1.11 10.06 -2.17
CA ALA A 59 1.63 10.51 -0.89
C ALA A 59 3.12 10.21 -0.74
N HIS A 60 3.75 10.90 0.18
CA HIS A 60 5.08 10.59 0.70
C HIS A 60 5.02 10.28 2.20
N ASN A 61 6.12 9.85 2.78
CA ASN A 61 6.23 9.56 4.21
C ASN A 61 6.03 10.83 5.05
N MET A 62 5.12 10.74 6.03
CA MET A 62 4.73 11.84 6.91
C MET A 62 4.98 11.55 8.40
N VAL A 63 5.68 10.47 8.73
CA VAL A 63 5.88 10.01 10.13
C VAL A 63 6.43 11.12 11.02
N ALA A 64 7.57 11.71 10.65
CA ALA A 64 8.21 12.76 11.45
C ALA A 64 7.43 14.09 11.40
N ILE A 65 6.81 14.39 10.25
CA ILE A 65 6.08 15.65 10.03
C ILE A 65 4.78 15.67 10.85
N ASN A 66 4.06 14.55 10.88
CA ASN A 66 2.77 14.43 11.58
C ASN A 66 2.90 13.90 13.01
N ASN A 67 4.11 13.50 13.43
CA ASN A 67 4.32 12.75 14.68
C ASN A 67 3.41 11.52 14.79
N ASP A 68 3.26 10.81 13.66
CA ASP A 68 2.39 9.64 13.51
C ASP A 68 3.20 8.46 12.94
N PRO A 69 3.52 7.41 13.73
CA PRO A 69 4.30 6.26 13.28
C PRO A 69 3.59 5.44 12.19
N THR A 70 2.30 5.65 11.96
CA THR A 70 1.54 4.96 10.92
C THR A 70 1.49 5.73 9.60
N ALA A 71 1.96 6.97 9.55
CA ALA A 71 1.91 7.84 8.37
C ALA A 71 2.99 7.49 7.32
N HIS A 72 3.14 6.20 7.01
CA HIS A 72 3.95 5.73 5.89
C HIS A 72 3.33 6.17 4.55
N ALA A 73 4.15 6.29 3.51
CA ALA A 73 3.72 6.76 2.20
C ALA A 73 2.53 5.96 1.66
N GLU A 74 2.57 4.63 1.74
CA GLU A 74 1.52 3.73 1.25
C GLU A 74 0.21 3.91 2.02
N VAL A 75 0.27 4.00 3.36
CA VAL A 75 -0.92 4.20 4.21
C VAL A 75 -1.56 5.55 3.92
N MET A 76 -0.77 6.60 3.80
CA MET A 76 -1.26 7.93 3.43
C MET A 76 -1.85 7.94 2.03
N CYS A 77 -1.22 7.27 1.07
CA CYS A 77 -1.69 7.14 -0.30
C CYS A 77 -3.04 6.41 -0.37
N ILE A 78 -3.20 5.29 0.38
CA ILE A 78 -4.48 4.57 0.48
C ILE A 78 -5.58 5.46 1.07
N ARG A 79 -5.28 6.22 2.13
CA ARG A 79 -6.24 7.17 2.73
C ARG A 79 -6.70 8.22 1.72
N ASN A 80 -5.76 8.83 1.01
CA ASN A 80 -6.06 9.82 -0.03
C ASN A 80 -6.88 9.20 -1.17
N ALA A 81 -6.49 8.01 -1.65
CA ALA A 81 -7.22 7.30 -2.69
C ALA A 81 -8.65 6.96 -2.29
N CYS A 82 -8.86 6.43 -1.09
CA CYS A 82 -10.19 6.12 -0.56
C CYS A 82 -11.06 7.37 -0.43
N GLN A 83 -10.49 8.48 0.05
CA GLN A 83 -11.18 9.75 0.19
C GLN A 83 -11.57 10.32 -1.18
N ASN A 84 -10.64 10.34 -2.14
CA ASN A 84 -10.89 10.85 -3.49
C ASN A 84 -11.90 10.00 -4.27
N ALA A 85 -11.85 8.68 -4.09
CA ALA A 85 -12.77 7.74 -4.74
C ALA A 85 -14.12 7.60 -4.01
N GLY A 86 -14.26 8.13 -2.79
CA GLY A 86 -15.48 7.99 -1.96
C GLY A 86 -15.79 6.53 -1.57
N ARG A 87 -14.78 5.65 -1.51
CA ARG A 87 -14.94 4.22 -1.22
C ARG A 87 -13.70 3.66 -0.54
N PHE A 88 -13.84 2.58 0.23
CA PHE A 88 -12.73 1.89 0.90
C PHE A 88 -12.19 0.67 0.12
N ASN A 89 -12.92 0.18 -0.86
CA ASN A 89 -12.51 -0.92 -1.74
C ASN A 89 -11.83 -0.37 -2.99
N LEU A 90 -10.56 -0.75 -3.21
CA LEU A 90 -9.70 -0.33 -4.32
C LEU A 90 -9.30 -1.52 -5.20
N GLU A 91 -10.20 -2.50 -5.40
CA GLU A 91 -9.93 -3.75 -6.14
C GLU A 91 -9.61 -3.55 -7.62
N ASP A 92 -9.97 -2.40 -8.20
CA ASP A 92 -9.63 -1.97 -9.55
C ASP A 92 -8.31 -1.17 -9.61
N CYS A 93 -7.53 -1.13 -8.51
CA CYS A 93 -6.37 -0.27 -8.41
C CYS A 93 -5.05 -1.04 -8.32
N THR A 94 -4.00 -0.37 -8.74
CA THR A 94 -2.60 -0.79 -8.61
C THR A 94 -1.84 0.27 -7.81
N ILE A 95 -1.00 -0.15 -6.86
CA ILE A 95 -0.11 0.74 -6.12
C ILE A 95 1.32 0.63 -6.66
N TYR A 96 1.97 1.78 -6.82
CA TYR A 96 3.39 1.94 -7.10
C TYR A 96 4.04 2.56 -5.87
N THR A 97 5.07 1.95 -5.34
CA THR A 97 5.78 2.42 -4.14
C THR A 97 7.28 2.42 -4.36
N SER A 98 7.96 3.44 -3.87
CA SER A 98 9.42 3.60 -4.04
C SER A 98 10.22 2.50 -3.37
N CYS A 99 9.64 1.78 -2.40
CA CYS A 99 10.24 0.66 -1.68
C CYS A 99 9.23 -0.44 -1.45
N GLU A 100 9.71 -1.68 -1.27
CA GLU A 100 8.90 -2.83 -0.84
C GLU A 100 8.10 -2.49 0.42
N PRO A 101 6.77 -2.67 0.43
CA PRO A 101 5.93 -2.32 1.56
C PRO A 101 6.30 -3.11 2.82
N CYS A 102 6.46 -2.42 3.95
CA CYS A 102 6.65 -3.05 5.25
C CYS A 102 5.40 -3.84 5.69
N PRO A 103 5.46 -4.68 6.75
CA PRO A 103 4.31 -5.49 7.18
C PRO A 103 3.04 -4.68 7.48
N MET A 104 3.16 -3.48 8.03
CA MET A 104 2.02 -2.59 8.29
C MET A 104 1.37 -2.13 6.98
N CYS A 105 2.18 -1.63 6.03
CA CYS A 105 1.70 -1.15 4.74
C CYS A 105 1.13 -2.28 3.89
N LEU A 106 1.77 -3.45 3.90
CA LEU A 106 1.25 -4.63 3.21
C LEU A 106 -0.12 -5.04 3.75
N GLY A 107 -0.31 -5.02 5.09
CA GLY A 107 -1.61 -5.24 5.71
C GLY A 107 -2.66 -4.23 5.24
N ALA A 108 -2.32 -2.94 5.16
CA ALA A 108 -3.21 -1.89 4.66
C ALA A 108 -3.59 -2.10 3.18
N ILE A 109 -2.63 -2.52 2.35
CA ILE A 109 -2.86 -2.85 0.94
C ILE A 109 -3.85 -4.01 0.79
N TYR A 110 -3.71 -5.08 1.59
CA TYR A 110 -4.67 -6.19 1.60
C TYR A 110 -6.05 -5.74 2.06
N TRP A 111 -6.15 -4.95 3.12
CA TRP A 111 -7.43 -4.43 3.61
C TRP A 111 -8.13 -3.52 2.61
N SER A 112 -7.39 -2.73 1.83
CA SER A 112 -7.95 -1.91 0.75
C SER A 112 -8.26 -2.71 -0.53
N ARG A 113 -7.91 -4.00 -0.60
CA ARG A 113 -8.15 -4.92 -1.73
C ARG A 113 -7.43 -4.53 -3.03
N ILE A 114 -6.38 -3.71 -2.95
CA ILE A 114 -5.55 -3.37 -4.11
C ILE A 114 -5.03 -4.66 -4.76
N LYS A 115 -5.19 -4.77 -6.07
CA LYS A 115 -4.94 -6.01 -6.82
C LYS A 115 -3.47 -6.25 -7.17
N LYS A 116 -2.64 -5.19 -7.19
CA LYS A 116 -1.23 -5.31 -7.61
C LYS A 116 -0.34 -4.26 -6.98
N ILE A 117 0.88 -4.66 -6.67
CA ILE A 117 1.95 -3.81 -6.14
C ILE A 117 3.12 -3.84 -7.12
N TYR A 118 3.62 -2.65 -7.48
CA TYR A 118 4.93 -2.45 -8.06
C TYR A 118 5.79 -1.71 -7.03
N TYR A 119 7.03 -2.13 -6.84
CA TYR A 119 7.96 -1.48 -5.92
C TYR A 119 9.33 -1.31 -6.55
N GLY A 120 10.06 -0.28 -6.10
CA GLY A 120 11.40 0.03 -6.56
C GLY A 120 12.48 -0.66 -5.74
N ASN A 121 12.87 -0.05 -4.61
CA ASN A 121 13.85 -0.61 -3.68
C ASN A 121 13.30 -1.82 -2.94
N THR A 122 14.18 -2.72 -2.52
CA THR A 122 13.84 -3.86 -1.67
C THR A 122 13.91 -3.45 -0.19
N ARG A 123 13.34 -4.29 0.69
CA ARG A 123 13.52 -4.14 2.15
C ARG A 123 15.00 -4.23 2.59
N HIS A 124 15.87 -4.88 1.80
CA HIS A 124 17.31 -4.93 2.08
C HIS A 124 17.96 -3.57 1.84
N ASP A 125 17.59 -2.87 0.75
CA ASP A 125 18.05 -1.52 0.48
C ASP A 125 17.58 -0.55 1.58
N ALA A 126 16.33 -0.69 2.05
CA ALA A 126 15.80 0.09 3.16
C ALA A 126 16.58 -0.14 4.46
N LYS A 127 16.91 -1.40 4.78
CA LYS A 127 17.72 -1.77 5.94
C LYS A 127 19.11 -1.14 5.92
N GLU A 128 19.79 -1.11 4.77
CA GLU A 128 21.08 -0.46 4.61
C GLU A 128 21.02 1.05 4.90
N CYS A 129 19.85 1.67 4.70
CA CYS A 129 19.58 3.07 5.04
C CYS A 129 19.04 3.26 6.47
N GLY A 130 19.00 2.23 7.32
CA GLY A 130 18.57 2.31 8.72
C GLY A 130 17.07 2.03 8.96
N PHE A 131 16.31 1.63 7.93
CA PHE A 131 14.89 1.27 8.02
C PHE A 131 14.72 -0.26 8.06
N ASP A 132 15.15 -0.91 9.16
CA ASP A 132 15.08 -2.37 9.32
C ASP A 132 13.75 -2.79 9.93
N ASP A 133 12.87 -3.39 9.13
CA ASP A 133 11.59 -3.97 9.54
C ASP A 133 11.62 -5.49 9.71
N SER A 134 12.78 -6.13 9.56
CA SER A 134 12.93 -7.59 9.62
C SER A 134 12.46 -8.18 10.94
N PHE A 135 12.58 -7.43 12.06
CA PHE A 135 12.10 -7.86 13.36
C PHE A 135 10.58 -8.07 13.38
N ILE A 136 9.80 -7.25 12.64
CA ILE A 136 8.32 -7.37 12.60
C ILE A 136 7.93 -8.67 11.88
N TYR A 137 8.60 -9.01 10.77
CA TYR A 137 8.37 -10.28 10.08
C TYR A 137 8.64 -11.48 11.01
N ASN A 138 9.71 -11.41 11.78
CA ASN A 138 10.06 -12.46 12.75
C ASN A 138 9.00 -12.56 13.87
N GLU A 139 8.51 -11.43 14.40
CA GLU A 139 7.47 -11.38 15.40
C GLU A 139 6.15 -12.00 14.94
N PHE A 140 5.80 -11.85 13.66
CA PHE A 140 4.59 -12.49 13.12
C PHE A 140 4.73 -14.02 12.99
N ALA A 141 5.95 -14.53 12.86
CA ALA A 141 6.21 -15.96 12.73
C ALA A 141 6.23 -16.72 14.06
N VAL A 142 6.32 -16.02 15.20
CA VAL A 142 6.35 -16.68 16.53
C VAL A 142 4.97 -16.71 17.19
N ASP A 143 4.79 -17.67 18.10
CA ASP A 143 3.57 -17.77 18.91
C ASP A 143 3.31 -16.46 19.68
N VAL A 144 2.03 -16.11 19.83
CA VAL A 144 1.57 -14.87 20.48
C VAL A 144 2.19 -14.66 21.86
N ASN A 145 2.35 -15.74 22.64
CA ASN A 145 2.91 -15.71 24.01
C ASN A 145 4.44 -15.61 24.06
N LYS A 146 5.11 -15.64 22.91
CA LYS A 146 6.57 -15.52 22.78
C LYS A 146 7.02 -14.19 22.16
N ARG A 147 6.08 -13.33 21.79
CA ARG A 147 6.35 -12.04 21.16
C ARG A 147 6.99 -11.07 22.15
N VAL A 148 7.84 -10.19 21.64
CA VAL A 148 8.50 -9.14 22.44
C VAL A 148 7.48 -8.20 23.09
N ILE A 149 6.40 -7.87 22.36
CA ILE A 149 5.29 -7.12 22.92
C ILE A 149 4.27 -8.13 23.48
N PRO A 150 4.09 -8.20 24.81
CA PRO A 150 3.16 -9.14 25.43
C PRO A 150 1.72 -8.86 24.99
N MET A 151 1.01 -9.91 24.58
CA MET A 151 -0.41 -9.86 24.26
C MET A 151 -1.20 -10.65 25.31
N VAL A 152 -1.99 -9.95 26.12
CA VAL A 152 -2.77 -10.57 27.19
C VAL A 152 -4.26 -10.44 26.86
N ARG A 153 -4.97 -11.57 26.77
CA ARG A 153 -6.42 -11.59 26.58
C ARG A 153 -7.13 -11.18 27.88
N MET A 154 -7.94 -10.14 27.82
CA MET A 154 -8.65 -9.61 28.98
C MET A 154 -10.05 -9.08 28.57
N GLY A 155 -11.01 -9.14 29.47
CA GLY A 155 -12.35 -8.55 29.27
C GLY A 155 -13.20 -9.26 28.20
N GLU A 156 -13.08 -10.59 28.07
CA GLU A 156 -13.74 -11.38 27.02
C GLU A 156 -15.25 -11.11 26.91
N ASN A 157 -15.96 -11.01 28.06
CA ASN A 157 -17.40 -10.79 28.05
C ASN A 157 -17.78 -9.44 27.43
N TYR A 158 -17.05 -8.37 27.77
CA TYR A 158 -17.29 -7.04 27.19
C TYR A 158 -16.94 -7.01 25.70
N ALA A 159 -15.86 -7.67 25.31
CA ALA A 159 -15.45 -7.76 23.90
C ALA A 159 -16.49 -8.50 23.05
N LYS A 160 -17.05 -9.61 23.56
CA LYS A 160 -18.10 -10.37 22.86
C LYS A 160 -19.38 -9.57 22.61
N GLU A 161 -19.71 -8.64 23.50
CA GLU A 161 -20.92 -7.82 23.34
C GLU A 161 -20.89 -6.96 22.06
N SER A 162 -19.75 -6.35 21.72
CA SER A 162 -19.61 -5.56 20.50
C SER A 162 -19.73 -6.41 19.24
N PHE A 163 -19.17 -7.62 19.25
CA PHE A 163 -19.33 -8.57 18.14
C PHE A 163 -20.78 -9.04 17.99
N ALA A 164 -21.49 -9.31 19.11
CA ALA A 164 -22.89 -9.67 19.08
C ALA A 164 -23.76 -8.55 18.48
N LYS A 165 -23.50 -7.28 18.86
CA LYS A 165 -24.18 -6.11 18.27
C LYS A 165 -23.92 -6.02 16.77
N TRP A 166 -22.67 -6.23 16.32
CA TRP A 166 -22.34 -6.25 14.91
C TRP A 166 -23.03 -7.41 14.18
N CYS A 167 -23.01 -8.61 14.73
CA CYS A 167 -23.66 -9.78 14.10
C CYS A 167 -25.16 -9.59 13.92
N ASN A 168 -25.83 -8.89 14.84
CA ASN A 168 -27.28 -8.65 14.81
C ASN A 168 -27.67 -7.36 14.05
N LYS A 169 -26.69 -6.62 13.48
CA LYS A 169 -26.98 -5.42 12.71
C LYS A 169 -27.40 -5.79 11.28
N ASP A 170 -28.59 -5.37 10.83
CA ASP A 170 -29.12 -5.74 9.52
C ASP A 170 -28.47 -4.97 8.37
N ASP A 171 -28.08 -3.71 8.59
CA ASP A 171 -27.46 -2.80 7.60
C ASP A 171 -25.93 -2.78 7.68
N LYS A 172 -25.29 -3.93 7.94
CA LYS A 172 -23.84 -4.06 8.00
C LYS A 172 -23.17 -3.73 6.68
N ILE A 173 -22.14 -2.88 6.72
CA ILE A 173 -21.21 -2.71 5.61
C ILE A 173 -20.01 -3.63 5.87
N HIS A 174 -19.82 -4.62 5.02
CA HIS A 174 -18.66 -5.52 5.07
C HIS A 174 -17.48 -4.87 4.35
N TYR A 175 -16.30 -4.93 4.97
CA TYR A 175 -15.04 -4.36 4.43
C TYR A 175 -13.88 -5.34 4.51
#